data_69469c876f9642d9d39e46f3c70f5c60
#
_entry.id   69469c876f9642d9d39e46f3c70f5c60
#
_cell.length_a   1.000
_cell.length_b   1.000
_cell.length_c   1.000
_cell.angle_alpha   90.00
_cell.angle_beta   90.00
_cell.angle_gamma   90.00
#
_symmetry.space_group_name_H-M   'P 1'
#
loop_
_entity.id
_entity.type
_entity.pdbx_description
1 polymer ?
#
loop_
_entity_poly.entity_id
_entity_poly.type
_entity_poly.pdbx_seq_one_letter_code
_entity_poly.pdbx_strand_id
1 'polypeptide(L)'
;MTGGLSSALTRRIAGKPVALEVLAFMPKPARNRGAVKPRLRLDRVAVGLIHRLRAALGRVVPDDRTVVVTITAPIWQAAKTAAAMEEQIRLRLRRRSAGRSTIRIHGNKIQIWILKGGTGLTSKLVGFVHNPDRDPAILIELTRALLAASRPDRRAGRAARARWLVIENHAIRLPIESYRNVCGQLRLGVHFEQILVTLPGGGAEKLRCR
;
A
#
# COMPACT_ATOMS: atom_id res chain seq x y z
N MET A 1 -13.95 -12.29 -1.66
CA MET A 1 -13.55 -11.65 -2.92
C MET A 1 -14.02 -10.20 -2.85
N THR A 2 -13.11 -9.29 -2.54
CA THR A 2 -13.39 -7.85 -2.49
C THR A 2 -12.60 -7.23 -3.63
N GLY A 3 -13.25 -7.13 -4.79
CA GLY A 3 -12.69 -6.48 -5.96
C GLY A 3 -13.08 -5.01 -5.93
N GLY A 4 -12.11 -4.12 -5.73
CA GLY A 4 -12.27 -2.79 -6.26
C GLY A 4 -12.44 -2.96 -7.78
N LEU A 5 -13.58 -2.52 -8.31
CA LEU A 5 -13.80 -2.51 -9.75
C LEU A 5 -12.82 -1.50 -10.35
N SER A 6 -11.81 -1.99 -11.03
CA SER A 6 -10.94 -1.16 -11.87
C SER A 6 -11.53 -1.16 -13.27
N SER A 7 -11.95 0.00 -13.74
CA SER A 7 -12.33 0.20 -15.13
C SER A 7 -11.26 1.02 -15.84
N ALA A 8 -10.73 0.50 -16.94
CA ALA A 8 -9.78 1.24 -17.75
C ALA A 8 -10.52 1.88 -18.95
N LEU A 9 -10.39 3.18 -19.08
CA LEU A 9 -10.95 3.97 -20.16
C LEU A 9 -9.83 4.73 -20.86
N THR A 10 -9.83 4.74 -22.20
CA THR A 10 -8.94 5.62 -22.95
C THR A 10 -9.66 6.92 -23.26
N ARG A 11 -9.13 8.06 -22.79
CA ARG A 11 -9.66 9.41 -23.11
C ARG A 11 -8.57 10.28 -23.71
N ARG A 12 -8.98 11.28 -24.48
CA ARG A 12 -8.07 12.34 -24.93
C ARG A 12 -8.14 13.49 -23.92
N ILE A 13 -6.99 13.83 -23.33
CA ILE A 13 -6.83 14.97 -22.42
C ILE A 13 -5.78 15.89 -23.07
N ALA A 14 -6.13 17.15 -23.31
CA ALA A 14 -5.28 18.10 -24.05
C ALA A 14 -4.72 17.51 -25.38
N GLY A 15 -5.57 16.80 -26.13
CA GLY A 15 -5.22 16.21 -27.42
C GLY A 15 -4.38 14.92 -27.36
N LYS A 16 -3.89 14.52 -26.20
CA LYS A 16 -3.06 13.31 -26.02
C LYS A 16 -3.91 12.13 -25.55
N PRO A 17 -3.66 10.90 -26.07
CA PRO A 17 -4.35 9.72 -25.55
C PRO A 17 -3.81 9.38 -24.15
N VAL A 18 -4.71 9.30 -23.19
CA VAL A 18 -4.42 8.96 -21.79
C VAL A 18 -5.22 7.71 -21.41
N ALA A 19 -4.55 6.71 -20.88
CA ALA A 19 -5.21 5.59 -20.24
C ALA A 19 -5.64 6.02 -18.82
N LEU A 20 -6.94 6.14 -18.63
CA LEU A 20 -7.54 6.48 -17.35
C LEU A 20 -7.97 5.20 -16.64
N GLU A 21 -7.37 4.93 -15.50
CA GLU A 21 -7.76 3.83 -14.63
C GLU A 21 -8.55 4.38 -13.45
N VAL A 22 -9.78 3.91 -13.25
CA VAL A 22 -10.64 4.30 -12.13
C VAL A 22 -10.66 3.16 -11.12
N LEU A 23 -10.24 3.45 -9.91
CA LEU A 23 -10.26 2.54 -8.78
C LEU A 23 -11.31 2.99 -7.77
N ALA A 24 -12.47 2.33 -7.73
CA ALA A 24 -13.44 2.53 -6.68
C ALA A 24 -12.96 1.84 -5.39
N PHE A 25 -12.53 2.62 -4.40
CA PHE A 25 -12.06 2.10 -3.13
C PHE A 25 -13.18 2.15 -2.08
N MET A 26 -13.80 0.98 -1.86
CA MET A 26 -14.83 0.77 -0.85
C MET A 26 -14.30 -0.21 0.21
N PRO A 27 -13.66 0.26 1.29
CA PRO A 27 -13.20 -0.60 2.34
C PRO A 27 -14.40 -1.19 3.10
N LYS A 28 -14.24 -2.45 3.52
CA LYS A 28 -15.22 -3.04 4.42
C LYS A 28 -15.27 -2.25 5.73
N PRO A 29 -16.46 -1.99 6.27
CA PRO A 29 -16.58 -1.30 7.54
C PRO A 29 -15.82 -2.08 8.61
N ALA A 30 -14.87 -1.39 9.28
CA ALA A 30 -14.18 -1.98 10.41
C ALA A 30 -15.17 -2.31 11.51
N ARG A 31 -15.04 -3.49 12.11
CA ARG A 31 -15.91 -3.95 13.23
C ARG A 31 -15.84 -3.07 14.49
N ASN A 32 -14.81 -2.23 14.61
CA ASN A 32 -14.63 -1.35 15.76
C ASN A 32 -15.25 0.02 15.54
N ARG A 33 -16.28 0.31 16.29
CA ARG A 33 -17.09 1.56 16.31
C ARG A 33 -16.42 2.75 17.02
N GLY A 34 -15.12 2.79 17.18
CA GLY A 34 -14.40 3.92 17.76
C GLY A 34 -14.07 4.98 16.73
N ALA A 35 -14.69 6.16 16.80
CA ALA A 35 -14.41 7.32 15.96
C ALA A 35 -13.07 7.98 16.33
N VAL A 36 -11.95 7.36 16.05
CA VAL A 36 -10.62 7.95 16.27
C VAL A 36 -9.93 8.15 14.94
N LYS A 37 -9.58 9.41 14.61
CA LYS A 37 -8.85 9.78 13.40
C LYS A 37 -7.52 9.00 13.32
N PRO A 38 -7.23 8.30 12.20
CA PRO A 38 -5.96 7.61 12.03
C PRO A 38 -4.83 8.64 11.86
N ARG A 39 -4.13 8.96 12.94
CA ARG A 39 -2.86 9.67 12.85
C ARG A 39 -1.77 8.65 12.61
N LEU A 40 -1.25 8.59 11.38
CA LEU A 40 0.03 7.93 11.10
C LEU A 40 1.09 8.73 11.85
N ARG A 41 1.54 8.25 13.01
CA ARG A 41 2.72 8.81 13.65
C ARG A 41 3.92 8.37 12.83
N LEU A 42 4.61 9.34 12.25
CA LEU A 42 5.95 9.17 11.73
C LEU A 42 6.89 9.03 12.94
N ASP A 43 7.01 7.83 13.45
CA ASP A 43 8.02 7.48 14.43
C ASP A 43 9.34 7.25 13.68
N ARG A 44 10.36 8.06 13.99
CA ARG A 44 11.70 7.94 13.36
C ARG A 44 12.28 6.55 13.51
N VAL A 45 12.06 5.90 14.65
CA VAL A 45 12.51 4.52 14.92
C VAL A 45 11.85 3.54 13.95
N ALA A 46 10.55 3.69 13.76
CA ALA A 46 9.78 2.85 12.84
C ALA A 46 10.18 3.07 11.38
N VAL A 47 10.39 4.32 10.97
CA VAL A 47 10.89 4.65 9.63
C VAL A 47 12.24 4.00 9.40
N GLY A 48 13.18 4.12 10.34
CA GLY A 48 14.48 3.49 10.28
C GLY A 48 14.41 1.96 10.19
N LEU A 49 13.50 1.33 10.97
CA LEU A 49 13.26 -0.11 10.91
C LEU A 49 12.74 -0.55 9.53
N ILE A 50 11.76 0.16 8.98
CA ILE A 50 11.22 -0.15 7.65
C ILE A 50 12.27 0.05 6.56
N HIS A 51 13.08 1.11 6.63
CA HIS A 51 14.20 1.31 5.69
C HIS A 51 15.21 0.18 5.74
N ARG A 52 15.59 -0.28 6.92
CA ARG A 52 16.50 -1.43 7.10
C ARG A 52 15.91 -2.70 6.48
N LEU A 53 14.65 -3.00 6.75
CA LEU A 53 13.97 -4.17 6.16
C LEU A 53 13.90 -4.07 4.63
N ARG A 54 13.66 -2.88 4.06
CA ARG A 54 13.68 -2.69 2.61
C ARG A 54 15.04 -2.98 2.00
N ALA A 55 16.11 -2.49 2.62
CA ALA A 55 17.47 -2.72 2.17
C ALA A 55 17.81 -4.22 2.20
N ALA A 56 17.48 -4.92 3.28
CA ALA A 56 17.79 -6.33 3.48
C ALA A 56 16.95 -7.28 2.60
N LEU A 57 15.69 -6.92 2.34
CA LEU A 57 14.71 -7.82 1.69
C LEU A 57 14.43 -7.45 0.23
N GLY A 58 14.86 -6.29 -0.24
CA GLY A 58 14.52 -5.79 -1.58
C GLY A 58 14.88 -6.73 -2.73
N ARG A 59 15.98 -7.50 -2.58
CA ARG A 59 16.40 -8.52 -3.57
C ARG A 59 15.84 -9.92 -3.30
N VAL A 60 15.26 -10.14 -2.12
CA VAL A 60 14.76 -11.45 -1.68
C VAL A 60 13.28 -11.62 -1.99
N VAL A 61 12.52 -10.54 -1.92
CA VAL A 61 11.09 -10.55 -2.24
C VAL A 61 10.91 -10.64 -3.75
N PRO A 62 10.16 -11.64 -4.26
CA PRO A 62 9.86 -11.78 -5.68
C PRO A 62 9.12 -10.57 -6.25
N ASP A 63 9.25 -10.33 -7.55
CA ASP A 63 8.66 -9.16 -8.22
C ASP A 63 7.13 -9.18 -8.25
N ASP A 64 6.54 -10.37 -8.20
CA ASP A 64 5.09 -10.59 -8.16
C ASP A 64 4.49 -10.46 -6.75
N ARG A 65 5.30 -10.08 -5.76
CA ARG A 65 4.89 -10.02 -4.35
C ARG A 65 5.28 -8.71 -3.69
N THR A 66 4.44 -8.32 -2.73
CA THR A 66 4.73 -7.21 -1.82
C THR A 66 4.52 -7.66 -0.38
N VAL A 67 5.52 -7.44 0.45
CA VAL A 67 5.44 -7.66 1.89
C VAL A 67 4.91 -6.40 2.54
N VAL A 68 3.79 -6.51 3.27
CA VAL A 68 3.26 -5.43 4.09
C VAL A 68 3.50 -5.78 5.55
N VAL A 69 4.14 -4.87 6.25
CA VAL A 69 4.44 -5.01 7.68
C VAL A 69 3.67 -3.95 8.45
N THR A 70 2.96 -4.36 9.48
CA THR A 70 2.40 -3.43 10.46
C THR A 70 3.00 -3.72 11.82
N ILE A 71 3.45 -2.67 12.51
CA ILE A 71 4.02 -2.75 13.85
C ILE A 71 3.31 -1.80 14.78
N THR A 72 3.03 -2.25 16.00
CA THR A 72 2.37 -1.43 17.01
C THR A 72 3.41 -0.62 17.78
N ALA A 73 3.18 0.69 17.90
CA ALA A 73 4.02 1.56 18.75
C ALA A 73 3.65 1.42 20.25
N PRO A 74 4.61 1.59 21.19
CA PRO A 74 6.03 1.89 20.97
C PRO A 74 6.83 0.67 20.49
N ILE A 75 7.94 0.93 19.77
CA ILE A 75 8.79 -0.15 19.24
C ILE A 75 9.97 -0.39 20.19
N TRP A 76 10.05 -1.60 20.72
CA TRP A 76 11.10 -2.06 21.62
C TRP A 76 12.24 -2.73 20.85
N GLN A 77 13.48 -2.49 21.29
CA GLN A 77 14.68 -3.13 20.73
C GLN A 77 14.70 -3.15 19.19
N ALA A 78 14.53 -1.98 18.56
CA ALA A 78 14.28 -1.84 17.13
C ALA A 78 15.26 -2.60 16.23
N ALA A 79 16.58 -2.57 16.57
CA ALA A 79 17.61 -3.26 15.78
C ALA A 79 17.46 -4.79 15.84
N LYS A 80 17.25 -5.35 17.03
CA LYS A 80 17.03 -6.81 17.22
C LYS A 80 15.70 -7.22 16.60
N THR A 81 14.68 -6.40 16.77
CA THR A 81 13.36 -6.62 16.16
C THR A 81 13.44 -6.65 14.64
N ALA A 82 14.21 -5.74 14.01
CA ALA A 82 14.40 -5.73 12.57
C ALA A 82 15.06 -7.03 12.07
N ALA A 83 16.12 -7.50 12.74
CA ALA A 83 16.81 -8.74 12.36
C ALA A 83 15.89 -9.97 12.47
N ALA A 84 15.14 -10.09 13.57
CA ALA A 84 14.21 -11.19 13.75
C ALA A 84 13.03 -11.12 12.76
N MET A 85 12.54 -9.92 12.40
CA MET A 85 11.53 -9.74 11.37
C MET A 85 12.04 -10.16 10.00
N GLU A 86 13.28 -9.79 9.65
CA GLU A 86 13.93 -10.19 8.41
C GLU A 86 13.94 -11.71 8.26
N GLU A 87 14.39 -12.43 9.30
CA GLU A 87 14.40 -13.88 9.33
C GLU A 87 13.00 -14.48 9.13
N GLN A 88 12.01 -13.98 9.86
CA GLN A 88 10.64 -14.44 9.76
C GLN A 88 10.03 -14.19 8.35
N ILE A 89 10.35 -13.08 7.73
CA ILE A 89 9.90 -12.78 6.37
C ILE A 89 10.58 -13.73 5.37
N ARG A 90 11.91 -13.94 5.47
CA ARG A 90 12.65 -14.88 4.63
C ARG A 90 12.09 -16.31 4.72
N LEU A 91 11.81 -16.78 5.94
CA LEU A 91 11.24 -18.11 6.17
C LEU A 91 9.88 -18.27 5.48
N ARG A 92 9.02 -17.23 5.56
CA ARG A 92 7.69 -17.25 4.92
C ARG A 92 7.75 -17.21 3.40
N LEU A 93 8.68 -16.44 2.85
CA LEU A 93 8.90 -16.37 1.41
C LEU A 93 9.37 -17.73 0.88
N ARG A 94 10.29 -18.42 1.58
CA ARG A 94 10.73 -19.78 1.24
C ARG A 94 9.58 -20.79 1.25
N ARG A 95 8.70 -20.73 2.26
CA ARG A 95 7.52 -21.60 2.37
C ARG A 95 6.40 -21.23 1.40
N ARG A 96 6.60 -20.21 0.56
CA ARG A 96 5.59 -19.66 -0.35
C ARG A 96 4.26 -19.33 0.34
N SER A 97 4.28 -19.11 1.67
CA SER A 97 3.11 -18.79 2.46
C SER A 97 2.58 -17.42 2.07
N ALA A 98 1.41 -17.37 1.45
CA ALA A 98 0.69 -16.14 1.21
C ALA A 98 -0.29 -15.88 2.37
N GLY A 99 -0.61 -14.59 2.62
CA GLY A 99 -1.62 -14.21 3.59
C GLY A 99 -1.10 -13.50 4.83
N ARG A 100 -1.92 -13.49 5.88
CA ARG A 100 -1.67 -12.78 7.14
C ARG A 100 -1.00 -13.67 8.16
N SER A 101 -0.08 -13.08 8.91
CA SER A 101 0.43 -13.66 10.14
C SER A 101 0.65 -12.59 11.19
N THR A 102 0.38 -12.94 12.42
CA THR A 102 0.65 -12.10 13.59
C THR A 102 1.69 -12.80 14.44
N ILE A 103 2.76 -12.08 14.79
CA ILE A 103 3.86 -12.58 15.62
C ILE A 103 4.18 -11.56 16.72
N ARG A 104 4.80 -12.03 17.79
CA ARG A 104 5.39 -11.17 18.83
C ARG A 104 6.91 -11.34 18.82
N ILE A 105 7.63 -10.23 18.69
CA ILE A 105 9.08 -10.18 18.68
C ILE A 105 9.55 -9.11 19.67
N HIS A 106 10.34 -9.46 20.67
CA HIS A 106 10.82 -8.54 21.70
C HIS A 106 9.73 -7.64 22.28
N GLY A 107 8.54 -8.21 22.56
CA GLY A 107 7.40 -7.47 23.08
C GLY A 107 6.57 -6.74 22.00
N ASN A 108 7.08 -6.56 20.79
CA ASN A 108 6.37 -5.89 19.71
C ASN A 108 5.35 -6.81 19.06
N LYS A 109 4.11 -6.33 18.90
CA LYS A 109 3.07 -6.99 18.08
C LYS A 109 3.26 -6.60 16.62
N ILE A 110 3.56 -7.57 15.78
CA ILE A 110 3.87 -7.38 14.37
C ILE A 110 2.90 -8.22 13.53
N GLN A 111 2.37 -7.63 12.48
CA GLN A 111 1.62 -8.37 11.47
C GLN A 111 2.40 -8.30 10.16
N ILE A 112 2.54 -9.46 9.53
CA ILE A 112 3.21 -9.60 8.23
C ILE A 112 2.19 -10.13 7.25
N TRP A 113 2.05 -9.45 6.12
CA TRP A 113 1.20 -9.84 5.02
C TRP A 113 2.05 -10.03 3.78
N ILE A 114 1.85 -11.13 3.09
CA ILE A 114 2.45 -11.34 1.78
C ILE A 114 1.32 -11.24 0.77
N LEU A 115 1.30 -10.13 0.03
CA LEU A 115 0.32 -9.86 -1.01
C LEU A 115 0.86 -10.31 -2.36
N LYS A 116 0.01 -10.93 -3.17
CA LYS A 116 0.27 -11.16 -4.58
C LYS A 116 -0.03 -9.89 -5.35
N GLY A 117 0.88 -9.45 -6.17
CA GLY A 117 0.72 -8.26 -7.01
C GLY A 117 1.93 -7.36 -6.94
N GLY A 118 1.91 -6.36 -7.79
CA GLY A 118 3.05 -5.49 -8.04
C GLY A 118 3.77 -5.88 -9.32
N THR A 119 4.76 -5.07 -9.63
CA THR A 119 5.69 -5.28 -10.73
C THR A 119 7.10 -5.10 -10.18
N GLY A 120 8.13 -5.44 -10.95
CA GLY A 120 9.52 -5.20 -10.52
C GLY A 120 9.84 -3.75 -10.19
N LEU A 121 8.99 -2.81 -10.60
CA LEU A 121 9.12 -1.37 -10.34
C LEU A 121 8.43 -0.92 -9.05
N THR A 122 7.47 -1.68 -8.51
CA THR A 122 6.82 -1.35 -7.23
C THR A 122 7.71 -1.70 -6.04
N SER A 123 7.48 -1.02 -4.92
CA SER A 123 8.19 -1.33 -3.69
C SER A 123 7.81 -2.72 -3.18
N LYS A 124 8.81 -3.56 -2.96
CA LYS A 124 8.63 -4.94 -2.49
C LYS A 124 8.30 -5.04 -0.99
N LEU A 125 8.47 -3.93 -0.24
CA LEU A 125 8.14 -3.86 1.17
C LEU A 125 7.52 -2.52 1.53
N VAL A 126 6.35 -2.58 2.17
CA VAL A 126 5.59 -1.44 2.69
C VAL A 126 5.42 -1.62 4.20
N GLY A 127 5.63 -0.55 4.96
CA GLY A 127 5.55 -0.61 6.41
C GLY A 127 4.61 0.45 7.00
N PHE A 128 3.80 0.04 7.96
CA PHE A 128 2.91 0.93 8.71
C PHE A 128 3.14 0.77 10.21
N VAL A 129 3.15 1.92 10.90
CA VAL A 129 3.11 1.96 12.35
C VAL A 129 1.72 2.39 12.77
N HIS A 130 1.11 1.65 13.66
CA HIS A 130 -0.23 1.97 14.12
C HIS A 130 -0.33 1.96 15.65
N ASN A 131 -1.32 2.64 16.17
CA ASN A 131 -1.70 2.56 17.55
C ASN A 131 -2.50 1.26 17.77
N PRO A 132 -2.35 0.54 18.91
CA PRO A 132 -3.04 -0.70 19.22
C PRO A 132 -4.57 -0.63 19.07
N ASP A 133 -5.15 0.55 19.23
CA ASP A 133 -6.60 0.75 19.17
C ASP A 133 -7.19 0.78 17.75
N ARG A 134 -6.37 0.54 16.72
CA ARG A 134 -6.79 0.68 15.32
C ARG A 134 -6.45 -0.55 14.49
N ASP A 135 -7.43 -0.99 13.72
CA ASP A 135 -7.23 -2.05 12.73
C ASP A 135 -6.53 -1.49 11.49
N PRO A 136 -5.32 -1.96 11.16
CA PRO A 136 -4.62 -1.55 9.95
C PRO A 136 -5.24 -2.14 8.67
N ALA A 137 -6.33 -2.91 8.77
CA ALA A 137 -6.93 -3.62 7.65
C ALA A 137 -7.22 -2.71 6.46
N ILE A 138 -7.70 -1.49 6.70
CA ILE A 138 -8.02 -0.53 5.63
C ILE A 138 -6.77 -0.13 4.83
N LEU A 139 -5.61 0.03 5.47
CA LEU A 139 -4.35 0.36 4.78
C LEU A 139 -3.86 -0.83 3.95
N ILE A 140 -4.10 -2.04 4.42
CA ILE A 140 -3.75 -3.27 3.72
C ILE A 140 -4.66 -3.48 2.52
N GLU A 141 -5.95 -3.20 2.66
CA GLU A 141 -6.91 -3.23 1.55
C GLU A 141 -6.57 -2.18 0.49
N LEU A 142 -6.27 -0.94 0.90
CA LEU A 142 -5.80 0.11 0.00
C LEU A 142 -4.51 -0.32 -0.73
N THR A 143 -3.54 -0.86 0.00
CA THR A 143 -2.28 -1.35 -0.58
C THR A 143 -2.56 -2.43 -1.63
N ARG A 144 -3.45 -3.38 -1.33
CA ARG A 144 -3.82 -4.45 -2.27
C ARG A 144 -4.50 -3.90 -3.53
N ALA A 145 -5.44 -2.97 -3.37
CA ALA A 145 -6.15 -2.34 -4.48
C ALA A 145 -5.19 -1.57 -5.40
N LEU A 146 -4.27 -0.80 -4.82
CA LEU A 146 -3.26 -0.05 -5.56
C LEU A 146 -2.23 -0.95 -6.27
N LEU A 147 -1.84 -2.07 -5.65
CA LEU A 147 -1.00 -3.08 -6.29
C LEU A 147 -1.70 -3.74 -7.48
N ALA A 148 -3.00 -3.97 -7.38
CA ALA A 148 -3.78 -4.49 -8.49
C ALA A 148 -3.84 -3.48 -9.65
N ALA A 149 -4.09 -2.20 -9.36
CA ALA A 149 -4.12 -1.12 -10.36
C ALA A 149 -2.75 -0.87 -11.00
N SER A 150 -1.63 -1.10 -10.29
CA SER A 150 -0.28 -0.89 -10.85
C SER A 150 0.09 -1.90 -11.95
N ARG A 151 -0.64 -3.00 -12.07
CA ARG A 151 -0.41 -3.97 -13.14
C ARG A 151 -0.77 -3.37 -14.49
N PRO A 152 0.06 -3.56 -15.53
CA PRO A 152 -0.31 -3.12 -16.86
C PRO A 152 -1.57 -3.88 -17.32
N ASP A 153 -2.61 -3.15 -17.67
CA ASP A 153 -3.77 -3.74 -18.30
C ASP A 153 -3.37 -4.17 -19.72
N ARG A 154 -3.45 -5.47 -20.00
CA ARG A 154 -3.18 -6.03 -21.34
C ARG A 154 -4.18 -5.52 -22.39
N ARG A 155 -5.33 -4.98 -21.96
CA ARG A 155 -6.39 -4.44 -22.82
C ARG A 155 -6.21 -2.95 -23.13
N ALA A 156 -5.53 -2.19 -22.28
CA ALA A 156 -5.16 -0.81 -22.58
C ALA A 156 -4.09 -0.86 -23.69
N GLY A 157 -4.53 -0.69 -24.93
CA GLY A 157 -3.70 -0.84 -26.11
C GLY A 157 -2.39 -0.06 -25.98
N ARG A 158 -1.32 -0.55 -26.63
CA ARG A 158 0.05 0.01 -26.68
C ARG A 158 0.13 1.51 -27.08
N ALA A 159 -1.00 2.13 -27.45
CA ALA A 159 -1.07 3.51 -27.94
C ALA A 159 -1.10 4.58 -26.81
N ALA A 160 -1.47 4.25 -25.59
CA ALA A 160 -1.55 5.24 -24.52
C ALA A 160 -0.16 5.43 -23.89
N ARG A 161 0.48 6.57 -24.17
CA ARG A 161 1.80 6.93 -23.60
C ARG A 161 1.71 7.39 -22.15
N ALA A 162 0.54 7.87 -21.69
CA ALA A 162 0.31 8.36 -20.34
C ALA A 162 -0.75 7.51 -19.63
N ARG A 163 -0.49 7.17 -18.36
CA ARG A 163 -1.44 6.48 -17.49
C ARG A 163 -1.80 7.37 -16.31
N TRP A 164 -3.09 7.53 -16.06
CA TRP A 164 -3.61 8.25 -14.90
C TRP A 164 -4.42 7.32 -14.04
N LEU A 165 -4.26 7.42 -12.73
CA LEU A 165 -5.07 6.68 -11.75
C LEU A 165 -6.02 7.65 -11.05
N VAL A 166 -7.30 7.37 -11.12
CA VAL A 166 -8.33 8.06 -10.31
C VAL A 166 -8.81 7.10 -9.24
N ILE A 167 -8.62 7.49 -7.99
CA ILE A 167 -9.08 6.73 -6.82
C ILE A 167 -10.37 7.37 -6.33
N GLU A 168 -11.47 6.71 -6.54
CA GLU A 168 -12.75 7.12 -5.96
C GLU A 168 -12.78 6.74 -4.48
N ASN A 169 -12.66 7.76 -3.63
CA ASN A 169 -12.64 7.58 -2.18
C ASN A 169 -14.06 7.49 -1.61
N HIS A 170 -14.56 6.28 -1.51
CA HIS A 170 -15.81 6.01 -0.79
C HIS A 170 -15.59 5.76 0.71
N ALA A 171 -14.34 5.80 1.16
CA ALA A 171 -13.97 5.65 2.56
C ALA A 171 -14.00 7.00 3.28
N ILE A 172 -15.16 7.41 3.76
CA ILE A 172 -15.39 8.70 4.46
C ILE A 172 -14.38 8.99 5.59
N ARG A 173 -13.68 7.98 6.08
CA ARG A 173 -12.78 8.06 7.25
C ARG A 173 -11.30 7.92 6.94
N LEU A 174 -10.90 7.71 5.69
CA LEU A 174 -9.49 7.59 5.34
C LEU A 174 -8.95 8.95 4.90
N PRO A 175 -8.06 9.58 5.68
CA PRO A 175 -7.50 10.87 5.32
C PRO A 175 -6.59 10.76 4.10
N ILE A 176 -6.48 11.83 3.34
CA ILE A 176 -5.68 11.92 2.11
C ILE A 176 -4.21 11.56 2.33
N GLU A 177 -3.67 11.84 3.52
CA GLU A 177 -2.31 11.49 3.93
C GLU A 177 -2.06 9.98 3.90
N SER A 178 -3.09 9.18 4.15
CA SER A 178 -2.99 7.72 4.06
C SER A 178 -2.76 7.27 2.61
N TYR A 179 -3.47 7.89 1.66
CA TYR A 179 -3.26 7.64 0.24
C TYR A 179 -1.87 8.09 -0.20
N ARG A 180 -1.43 9.30 0.20
CA ARG A 180 -0.08 9.80 -0.10
C ARG A 180 0.98 8.85 0.43
N ASN A 181 0.84 8.38 1.66
CA ASN A 181 1.78 7.47 2.30
C ASN A 181 1.86 6.13 1.57
N VAL A 182 0.72 5.50 1.28
CA VAL A 182 0.70 4.19 0.59
C VAL A 182 1.22 4.34 -0.83
N CYS A 183 0.76 5.34 -1.60
CA CYS A 183 1.21 5.60 -2.97
C CYS A 183 2.72 5.87 -3.03
N GLY A 184 3.25 6.69 -2.10
CA GLY A 184 4.67 6.98 -2.02
C GLY A 184 5.49 5.74 -1.65
N GLN A 185 5.04 4.95 -0.66
CA GLN A 185 5.71 3.73 -0.28
C GLN A 185 5.73 2.69 -1.41
N LEU A 186 4.66 2.59 -2.21
CA LEU A 186 4.57 1.70 -3.37
C LEU A 186 5.31 2.23 -4.60
N ARG A 187 5.76 3.47 -4.59
CA ARG A 187 6.40 4.15 -5.75
C ARG A 187 5.49 4.18 -6.99
N LEU A 188 4.21 4.43 -6.79
CA LEU A 188 3.24 4.39 -7.89
C LEU A 188 3.48 5.47 -8.97
N GLY A 189 4.20 6.54 -8.66
CA GLY A 189 4.60 7.55 -9.64
C GLY A 189 5.44 7.01 -10.81
N VAL A 190 6.00 5.80 -10.69
CA VAL A 190 6.68 5.12 -11.81
C VAL A 190 5.68 4.52 -12.81
N HIS A 191 4.46 4.20 -12.34
CA HIS A 191 3.44 3.56 -13.16
C HIS A 191 2.43 4.54 -13.73
N PHE A 192 2.21 5.65 -13.01
CA PHE A 192 1.19 6.64 -13.34
C PHE A 192 1.80 8.04 -13.41
N GLU A 193 1.51 8.75 -14.51
CA GLU A 193 1.90 10.15 -14.66
C GLU A 193 1.14 11.05 -13.68
N GLN A 194 -0.12 10.71 -13.41
CA GLN A 194 -0.94 11.38 -12.42
C GLN A 194 -1.76 10.40 -11.58
N ILE A 195 -1.88 10.72 -10.30
CA ILE A 195 -2.75 10.01 -9.37
C ILE A 195 -3.67 11.05 -8.72
N LEU A 196 -4.96 10.85 -8.88
CA LEU A 196 -6.01 11.73 -8.35
C LEU A 196 -6.83 10.95 -7.33
N VAL A 197 -7.23 11.59 -6.23
CA VAL A 197 -8.16 11.03 -5.26
C VAL A 197 -9.38 11.94 -5.19
N THR A 198 -10.57 11.41 -5.39
CA THR A 198 -11.80 12.17 -5.21
C THR A 198 -12.07 12.41 -3.73
N LEU A 199 -12.53 13.61 -3.40
CA LEU A 199 -12.84 13.99 -2.03
C LEU A 199 -14.36 13.90 -1.79
N PRO A 200 -14.78 13.57 -0.56
CA PRO A 200 -16.18 13.71 -0.17
C PRO A 200 -16.61 15.18 -0.37
N GLY A 201 -17.63 15.40 -1.17
CA GLY A 201 -18.08 16.76 -1.52
C GLY A 201 -17.70 17.24 -2.92
N GLY A 202 -17.08 16.39 -3.75
CA GLY A 202 -16.99 16.62 -5.20
C GLY A 202 -15.72 17.34 -5.66
N GLY A 203 -14.63 17.25 -5.00
CA GLY A 203 -13.31 17.68 -5.47
C GLY A 203 -12.39 16.50 -5.79
N ALA A 204 -11.24 16.77 -6.42
CA ALA A 204 -10.19 15.80 -6.59
C ALA A 204 -8.84 16.41 -6.16
N GLU A 205 -8.04 15.63 -5.45
CA GLU A 205 -6.70 16.02 -5.04
C GLU A 205 -5.65 15.22 -5.80
N LYS A 206 -4.65 15.92 -6.35
CA LYS A 206 -3.50 15.31 -7.01
C LYS A 206 -2.51 14.83 -5.96
N LEU A 207 -2.19 13.53 -5.98
CA LEU A 207 -1.14 12.96 -5.14
C LEU A 207 0.23 13.09 -5.80
N ARG A 208 1.19 13.59 -5.03
CA ARG A 208 2.61 13.57 -5.41
C ARG A 208 3.25 12.33 -4.81
N CYS A 209 3.43 11.28 -5.61
CA CYS A 209 4.06 10.02 -5.20
C CYS A 209 5.51 10.02 -5.74
N ARG A 210 6.41 10.65 -4.97
CA ARG A 210 7.85 10.63 -5.27
C ARG A 210 8.54 9.45 -4.60
#